data_8829064c175c19a39ff2043f0d938991
#
_entry.id   8829064c175c19a39ff2043f0d938991
#
_cell.length_a   1.000
_cell.length_b   1.000
_cell.length_c   1.000
_cell.angle_alpha   90.00
_cell.angle_beta   90.00
_cell.angle_gamma   90.00
#
_symmetry.space_group_name_H-M   'P 1'
#
loop_
_entity.id
_entity.type
_entity.pdbx_description
1 polymer ?
#
loop_
_entity_poly.entity_id
_entity_poly.type
_entity_poly.pdbx_seq_one_letter_code
_entity_poly.pdbx_strand_id
1 'polypeptide(L)'
;MEQETIEFSSNAEEYVFSSAELALLLAATGNVRSVGFAMPGTENLEQAAIIQTIHGLLNKGMIEYTEDGGTFHIIDTLADKLQVCGRAKNVFRFVEIADEQIPRMVCYKYSGRCLTIAPCDTLSHGWVIRSATISDIISELQNDGLLPQEDSLELVDKSNEETAAQRECLLEIQCVDCTSEIIVGKVKFVRSSMDDLLEFSGENDLENQVYAYEQKLITDWMEKNSVAKGEL
;
A
#
# COMPACT_ATOMS: atom_id res chain seq x y z
N MET A 1 31.68 25.03 9.98
CA MET A 1 30.57 24.63 9.10
C MET A 1 29.86 23.50 9.84
N GLU A 2 28.83 23.87 10.58
CA GLU A 2 27.95 22.94 11.28
C GLU A 2 26.98 22.38 10.26
N GLN A 3 26.98 21.05 10.10
CA GLN A 3 25.97 20.35 9.34
C GLN A 3 24.69 20.34 10.20
N GLU A 4 23.72 21.17 9.84
CA GLU A 4 22.35 21.03 10.33
C GLU A 4 21.81 19.69 9.90
N THR A 5 21.73 18.77 10.85
CA THR A 5 20.97 17.53 10.70
C THR A 5 19.50 17.93 10.72
N ILE A 6 18.87 17.94 9.55
CA ILE A 6 17.42 18.12 9.45
C ILE A 6 16.80 16.85 10.00
N GLU A 7 16.37 16.92 11.27
CA GLU A 7 15.45 15.91 11.83
C GLU A 7 14.12 16.02 11.09
N PHE A 8 13.86 15.11 10.19
CA PHE A 8 12.54 14.90 9.63
C PHE A 8 11.64 14.33 10.74
N SER A 9 10.96 15.23 11.44
CA SER A 9 9.82 14.88 12.28
C SER A 9 8.77 14.26 11.36
N SER A 10 8.52 12.94 11.50
CA SER A 10 7.50 12.20 10.77
C SER A 10 6.10 12.49 11.32
N ASN A 11 5.62 13.71 11.18
CA ASN A 11 4.19 13.99 11.18
C ASN A 11 3.69 13.72 9.76
N ALA A 12 3.53 12.43 9.42
CA ALA A 12 2.85 12.03 8.19
C ALA A 12 1.40 12.51 8.33
N GLU A 13 1.05 13.58 7.61
CA GLU A 13 -0.34 14.03 7.50
C GLU A 13 -1.19 12.86 7.01
N GLU A 14 -2.11 12.42 7.85
CA GLU A 14 -3.10 11.40 7.54
C GLU A 14 -4.38 12.07 7.08
N TYR A 15 -4.96 11.56 6.01
CA TYR A 15 -6.24 12.01 5.50
C TYR A 15 -7.25 10.86 5.58
N VAL A 16 -8.44 11.16 6.12
CA VAL A 16 -9.52 10.18 6.26
C VAL A 16 -10.66 10.54 5.32
N PHE A 17 -11.02 9.59 4.47
CA PHE A 17 -12.07 9.75 3.44
C PHE A 17 -13.08 8.62 3.49
N SER A 18 -14.33 8.92 3.15
CA SER A 18 -15.29 7.89 2.73
C SER A 18 -14.89 7.31 1.36
N SER A 19 -15.43 6.14 1.00
CA SER A 19 -15.20 5.57 -0.33
C SER A 19 -15.60 6.52 -1.46
N ALA A 20 -16.69 7.26 -1.31
CA ALA A 20 -17.16 8.23 -2.31
C ALA A 20 -16.20 9.43 -2.44
N GLU A 21 -15.70 9.97 -1.32
CA GLU A 21 -14.73 11.07 -1.32
C GLU A 21 -13.42 10.64 -2.00
N LEU A 22 -12.91 9.46 -1.63
CA LEU A 22 -11.68 8.94 -2.21
C LEU A 22 -11.83 8.67 -3.71
N ALA A 23 -12.96 8.05 -4.13
CA ALA A 23 -13.24 7.81 -5.55
C ALA A 23 -13.26 9.10 -6.36
N LEU A 24 -13.92 10.16 -5.83
CA LEU A 24 -13.99 11.46 -6.49
C LEU A 24 -12.61 12.11 -6.62
N LEU A 25 -11.80 12.07 -5.55
CA LEU A 25 -10.44 12.61 -5.53
C LEU A 25 -9.51 11.88 -6.51
N LEU A 26 -9.57 10.55 -6.56
CA LEU A 26 -8.80 9.75 -7.52
C LEU A 26 -9.23 10.07 -8.96
N ALA A 27 -10.52 10.14 -9.23
CA ALA A 27 -11.03 10.50 -10.56
C ALA A 27 -10.59 11.91 -10.99
N ALA A 28 -10.62 12.88 -10.08
CA ALA A 28 -10.19 14.26 -10.35
C ALA A 28 -8.69 14.38 -10.65
N THR A 29 -7.85 13.45 -10.14
CA THR A 29 -6.42 13.38 -10.48
C THR A 29 -6.13 12.55 -11.73
N GLY A 30 -7.16 12.11 -12.46
CA GLY A 30 -7.04 11.28 -13.65
C GLY A 30 -6.84 9.78 -13.35
N ASN A 31 -6.90 9.39 -12.08
CA ASN A 31 -6.82 8.00 -11.64
C ASN A 31 -8.21 7.38 -11.62
N VAL A 32 -8.71 6.96 -12.76
CA VAL A 32 -10.08 6.45 -12.91
C VAL A 32 -10.27 5.09 -12.23
N ARG A 33 -9.18 4.41 -11.86
CA ARG A 33 -9.22 3.06 -11.29
C ARG A 33 -8.48 2.99 -9.97
N SER A 34 -9.15 2.43 -8.98
CA SER A 34 -8.55 2.01 -7.71
C SER A 34 -7.91 0.64 -7.87
N VAL A 35 -6.69 0.59 -8.42
CA VAL A 35 -6.00 -0.68 -8.58
C VAL A 35 -5.56 -1.20 -7.22
N GLY A 36 -5.82 -2.47 -6.97
CA GLY A 36 -5.38 -3.15 -5.76
C GLY A 36 -6.39 -3.17 -4.61
N PHE A 37 -7.47 -2.37 -4.64
CA PHE A 37 -8.53 -2.40 -3.64
C PHE A 37 -9.89 -2.04 -4.25
N ALA A 38 -10.97 -2.52 -3.65
CA ALA A 38 -12.33 -2.18 -4.04
C ALA A 38 -12.89 -1.08 -3.12
N MET A 39 -13.61 -0.14 -3.69
CA MET A 39 -14.33 0.90 -2.94
C MET A 39 -15.83 0.60 -2.96
N PRO A 40 -16.39 -0.03 -1.92
CA PRO A 40 -17.79 -0.38 -1.88
C PRO A 40 -18.70 0.85 -2.04
N GLY A 41 -19.79 0.70 -2.79
CA GLY A 41 -20.82 1.73 -2.93
C GLY A 41 -20.48 2.88 -3.88
N THR A 42 -19.43 2.74 -4.70
CA THR A 42 -19.02 3.78 -5.66
C THR A 42 -19.43 3.50 -7.11
N GLU A 43 -19.94 2.30 -7.41
CA GLU A 43 -20.22 1.84 -8.78
C GLU A 43 -21.29 2.67 -9.49
N ASN A 44 -22.23 3.27 -8.74
CA ASN A 44 -23.33 4.07 -9.31
C ASN A 44 -23.70 5.23 -8.38
N LEU A 45 -22.78 6.18 -8.18
CA LEU A 45 -23.09 7.37 -7.39
C LEU A 45 -24.11 8.25 -8.12
N GLU A 46 -25.26 8.44 -7.50
CA GLU A 46 -26.26 9.39 -7.99
C GLU A 46 -25.74 10.83 -7.89
N GLN A 47 -26.26 11.72 -8.75
CA GLN A 47 -25.84 13.12 -8.79
C GLN A 47 -25.94 13.81 -7.42
N ALA A 48 -26.99 13.51 -6.64
CA ALA A 48 -27.17 14.05 -5.29
C ALA A 48 -26.03 13.60 -4.34
N ALA A 49 -25.61 12.34 -4.42
CA ALA A 49 -24.49 11.81 -3.64
C ALA A 49 -23.16 12.47 -4.02
N ILE A 50 -22.93 12.71 -5.31
CA ILE A 50 -21.73 13.43 -5.79
C ILE A 50 -21.71 14.85 -5.21
N ILE A 51 -22.83 15.58 -5.25
CA ILE A 51 -22.91 16.93 -4.69
C ILE A 51 -22.63 16.93 -3.18
N GLN A 52 -23.21 15.97 -2.44
CA GLN A 52 -22.95 15.83 -1.00
C GLN A 52 -21.46 15.53 -0.72
N THR A 53 -20.84 14.68 -1.54
CA THR A 53 -19.42 14.35 -1.43
C THR A 53 -18.54 15.57 -1.66
N ILE A 54 -18.83 16.38 -2.68
CA ILE A 54 -18.13 17.66 -2.94
C ILE A 54 -18.27 18.60 -1.74
N HIS A 55 -19.47 18.77 -1.18
CA HIS A 55 -19.66 19.58 0.02
C HIS A 55 -18.88 19.02 1.23
N GLY A 56 -18.82 17.70 1.39
CA GLY A 56 -18.00 17.06 2.42
C GLY A 56 -16.52 17.42 2.28
N LEU A 57 -15.97 17.30 1.08
CA LEU A 57 -14.59 17.64 0.77
C LEU A 57 -14.27 19.13 0.97
N LEU A 58 -15.18 20.03 0.58
CA LEU A 58 -15.07 21.48 0.82
C LEU A 58 -15.04 21.78 2.33
N ASN A 59 -15.95 21.18 3.11
CA ASN A 59 -16.00 21.38 4.56
C ASN A 59 -14.75 20.85 5.28
N LYS A 60 -14.10 19.82 4.74
CA LYS A 60 -12.83 19.31 5.23
C LYS A 60 -11.63 20.14 4.75
N GLY A 61 -11.81 21.11 3.86
CA GLY A 61 -10.74 21.89 3.24
C GLY A 61 -9.83 21.06 2.31
N MET A 62 -10.36 19.97 1.73
CA MET A 62 -9.59 19.08 0.84
C MET A 62 -9.65 19.52 -0.62
N ILE A 63 -10.67 20.28 -0.96
CA ILE A 63 -10.83 20.94 -2.26
C ILE A 63 -11.24 22.40 -2.03
N GLU A 64 -10.91 23.25 -2.99
CA GLU A 64 -11.22 24.68 -2.96
C GLU A 64 -11.84 25.10 -4.29
N TYR A 65 -12.67 26.15 -4.27
CA TYR A 65 -13.17 26.78 -5.50
C TYR A 65 -12.02 27.52 -6.20
N THR A 66 -11.96 27.42 -7.51
CA THR A 66 -11.10 28.32 -8.29
C THR A 66 -11.62 29.75 -8.21
N GLU A 67 -10.75 30.74 -8.41
CA GLU A 67 -11.10 32.18 -8.32
C GLU A 67 -12.25 32.59 -9.27
N ASP A 68 -12.38 31.88 -10.39
CA ASP A 68 -13.48 32.07 -11.34
C ASP A 68 -14.80 31.41 -10.91
N GLY A 69 -14.78 30.65 -9.81
CA GLY A 69 -15.95 29.99 -9.21
C GLY A 69 -16.55 28.87 -10.05
N GLY A 70 -15.92 28.49 -11.16
CA GLY A 70 -16.46 27.50 -12.10
C GLY A 70 -16.00 26.07 -11.88
N THR A 71 -14.86 25.88 -11.21
CA THR A 71 -14.25 24.58 -11.00
C THR A 71 -13.72 24.43 -9.57
N PHE A 72 -13.34 23.21 -9.21
CA PHE A 72 -12.66 22.90 -7.95
C PHE A 72 -11.23 22.46 -8.23
N HIS A 73 -10.32 22.74 -7.33
CA HIS A 73 -9.03 22.12 -7.30
C HIS A 73 -8.81 21.41 -5.97
N ILE A 74 -8.04 20.35 -6.01
CA ILE A 74 -7.59 19.62 -4.81
C ILE A 74 -6.45 20.42 -4.21
N ILE A 75 -6.40 20.56 -2.87
CA ILE A 75 -5.28 21.25 -2.22
C ILE A 75 -3.95 20.60 -2.63
N ASP A 76 -2.92 21.41 -2.84
CA ASP A 76 -1.65 20.97 -3.44
C ASP A 76 -1.01 19.79 -2.69
N THR A 77 -1.01 19.82 -1.36
CA THR A 77 -0.43 18.76 -0.52
C THR A 77 -1.11 17.40 -0.73
N LEU A 78 -2.42 17.38 -0.92
CA LEU A 78 -3.19 16.18 -1.20
C LEU A 78 -3.05 15.75 -2.67
N ALA A 79 -3.07 16.71 -3.59
CA ALA A 79 -2.90 16.46 -5.02
C ALA A 79 -1.56 15.78 -5.31
N ASP A 80 -0.46 16.27 -4.71
CA ASP A 80 0.88 15.68 -4.83
C ASP A 80 0.94 14.25 -4.31
N LYS A 81 0.24 13.94 -3.21
CA LYS A 81 0.15 12.57 -2.70
C LYS A 81 -0.62 11.67 -3.68
N LEU A 82 -1.79 12.11 -4.14
CA LEU A 82 -2.61 11.32 -5.06
C LEU A 82 -1.97 11.10 -6.44
N GLN A 83 -1.09 11.99 -6.89
CA GLN A 83 -0.32 11.79 -8.12
C GLN A 83 0.56 10.54 -8.08
N VAL A 84 0.98 10.08 -6.90
CA VAL A 84 1.75 8.83 -6.76
C VAL A 84 0.92 7.65 -7.27
N CYS A 85 -0.39 7.60 -7.00
CA CYS A 85 -1.28 6.54 -7.50
C CYS A 85 -1.28 6.48 -9.04
N GLY A 86 -1.37 7.65 -9.69
CA GLY A 86 -1.45 7.73 -11.16
C GLY A 86 -0.14 7.44 -11.89
N ARG A 87 0.99 7.56 -11.19
CA ARG A 87 2.33 7.38 -11.75
C ARG A 87 2.96 6.05 -11.39
N ALA A 88 2.45 5.37 -10.37
CA ALA A 88 2.95 4.06 -9.97
C ALA A 88 2.69 3.04 -11.08
N LYS A 89 3.71 2.28 -11.43
CA LYS A 89 3.59 1.16 -12.37
C LYS A 89 2.93 -0.04 -11.72
N ASN A 90 3.33 -0.33 -10.49
CA ASN A 90 2.83 -1.43 -9.69
C ASN A 90 2.31 -0.90 -8.35
N VAL A 91 1.31 -1.60 -7.81
CA VAL A 91 0.81 -1.41 -6.46
C VAL A 91 1.07 -2.68 -5.66
N PHE A 92 1.48 -2.51 -4.40
CA PHE A 92 1.68 -3.61 -3.47
C PHE A 92 0.44 -3.74 -2.57
N ARG A 93 -0.20 -4.91 -2.58
CA ARG A 93 -1.32 -5.26 -1.72
C ARG A 93 -0.82 -6.09 -0.56
N PHE A 94 -1.13 -5.70 0.65
CA PHE A 94 -0.83 -6.46 1.86
C PHE A 94 -2.12 -7.14 2.32
N VAL A 95 -2.15 -8.46 2.22
CA VAL A 95 -3.36 -9.27 2.45
C VAL A 95 -3.11 -10.19 3.64
N GLU A 96 -3.92 -10.06 4.68
CA GLU A 96 -3.95 -11.04 5.76
C GLU A 96 -4.70 -12.28 5.28
N ILE A 97 -4.12 -13.46 5.49
CA ILE A 97 -4.75 -14.70 5.01
C ILE A 97 -6.04 -15.01 5.75
N ALA A 98 -6.20 -14.51 6.96
CA ALA A 98 -7.45 -14.65 7.73
C ALA A 98 -8.62 -13.84 7.13
N ASP A 99 -8.34 -12.77 6.35
CA ASP A 99 -9.35 -11.92 5.68
C ASP A 99 -8.89 -11.53 4.27
N GLU A 100 -9.03 -12.45 3.33
CA GLU A 100 -8.57 -12.26 1.94
C GLU A 100 -9.42 -11.26 1.13
N GLN A 101 -10.58 -10.83 1.62
CA GLN A 101 -11.53 -10.03 0.84
C GLN A 101 -11.10 -8.57 0.71
N ILE A 102 -10.56 -7.99 1.78
CA ILE A 102 -10.12 -6.60 1.81
C ILE A 102 -8.64 -6.57 2.15
N PRO A 103 -7.78 -5.97 1.32
CA PRO A 103 -6.40 -5.83 1.70
C PRO A 103 -6.31 -4.94 2.96
N ARG A 104 -5.45 -5.32 3.90
CA ARG A 104 -5.14 -4.51 5.07
C ARG A 104 -4.64 -3.12 4.66
N MET A 105 -3.84 -3.08 3.62
CA MET A 105 -3.34 -1.83 3.04
C MET A 105 -2.91 -2.08 1.59
N VAL A 106 -2.89 -1.02 0.80
CA VAL A 106 -2.22 -0.97 -0.48
C VAL A 106 -1.16 0.12 -0.47
N CYS A 107 -0.03 -0.11 -1.13
CA CYS A 107 1.06 0.85 -1.24
C CYS A 107 1.37 1.10 -2.70
N TYR A 108 1.19 2.35 -3.13
CA TYR A 108 1.65 2.86 -4.41
C TYR A 108 3.04 3.44 -4.24
N LYS A 109 3.97 3.06 -5.11
CA LYS A 109 5.35 3.57 -5.07
C LYS A 109 5.74 4.22 -6.39
N TYR A 110 6.23 5.46 -6.31
CA TYR A 110 6.73 6.20 -7.46
C TYR A 110 7.87 7.14 -7.03
N SER A 111 9.02 7.04 -7.70
CA SER A 111 10.18 7.93 -7.51
C SER A 111 10.60 8.10 -6.03
N GLY A 112 10.75 6.98 -5.31
CA GLY A 112 11.13 6.97 -3.88
C GLY A 112 10.03 7.38 -2.90
N ARG A 113 8.85 7.77 -3.38
CA ARG A 113 7.68 8.10 -2.55
C ARG A 113 6.75 6.89 -2.48
N CYS A 114 6.23 6.62 -1.29
CA CYS A 114 5.16 5.64 -1.07
C CYS A 114 3.91 6.38 -0.59
N LEU A 115 2.77 5.99 -1.13
CA LEU A 115 1.45 6.37 -0.65
C LEU A 115 0.73 5.11 -0.22
N THR A 116 0.33 5.04 1.04
CA THR A 116 -0.48 3.94 1.56
C THR A 116 -1.95 4.35 1.62
N ILE A 117 -2.82 3.42 1.28
CA ILE A 117 -4.26 3.52 1.43
C ILE A 117 -4.71 2.28 2.20
N ALA A 118 -5.32 2.48 3.36
CA ALA A 118 -5.78 1.41 4.24
C ALA A 118 -7.24 1.64 4.64
N PRO A 119 -8.00 0.58 4.97
CA PRO A 119 -9.32 0.73 5.59
C PRO A 119 -9.22 1.54 6.88
N CYS A 120 -10.27 2.31 7.16
CA CYS A 120 -10.36 3.13 8.36
C CYS A 120 -11.27 2.47 9.39
N ASP A 121 -10.76 2.13 10.57
CA ASP A 121 -11.52 1.48 11.63
C ASP A 121 -12.60 2.38 12.24
N THR A 122 -12.40 3.70 12.17
CA THR A 122 -13.31 4.68 12.80
C THR A 122 -14.45 5.12 11.88
N LEU A 123 -14.39 4.82 10.59
CA LEU A 123 -15.37 5.21 9.59
C LEU A 123 -15.78 3.98 8.77
N SER A 124 -17.04 3.57 8.85
CA SER A 124 -17.58 2.47 8.02
C SER A 124 -17.34 2.78 6.54
N HIS A 125 -16.67 1.85 5.84
CA HIS A 125 -16.24 2.05 4.44
C HIS A 125 -15.37 3.29 4.23
N GLY A 126 -14.58 3.67 5.25
CA GLY A 126 -13.62 4.75 5.18
C GLY A 126 -12.22 4.25 4.80
N TRP A 127 -11.38 5.20 4.40
CA TRP A 127 -10.02 4.98 3.98
C TRP A 127 -9.09 6.01 4.61
N VAL A 128 -7.94 5.55 5.07
CA VAL A 128 -6.84 6.40 5.51
C VAL A 128 -5.81 6.46 4.40
N ILE A 129 -5.40 7.68 4.03
CA ILE A 129 -4.32 7.93 3.10
C ILE A 129 -3.17 8.58 3.84
N ARG A 130 -1.95 8.07 3.67
CA ARG A 130 -0.75 8.67 4.24
C ARG A 130 0.47 8.45 3.36
N SER A 131 1.44 9.35 3.43
CA SER A 131 2.79 9.09 2.94
C SER A 131 3.52 8.20 3.94
N ALA A 132 4.26 7.22 3.44
CA ALA A 132 5.05 6.30 4.26
C ALA A 132 6.34 5.95 3.53
N THR A 133 7.34 5.43 4.23
CA THR A 133 8.46 4.70 3.65
C THR A 133 8.18 3.20 3.71
N ILE A 134 8.92 2.39 2.96
CA ILE A 134 8.82 0.92 3.09
C ILE A 134 9.15 0.48 4.51
N SER A 135 10.11 1.14 5.16
CA SER A 135 10.45 0.87 6.57
C SER A 135 9.30 1.14 7.52
N ASP A 136 8.56 2.24 7.31
CA ASP A 136 7.37 2.55 8.13
C ASP A 136 6.30 1.47 7.98
N ILE A 137 6.05 1.02 6.74
CA ILE A 137 5.10 -0.04 6.43
C ILE A 137 5.50 -1.36 7.13
N ILE A 138 6.77 -1.74 7.02
CA ILE A 138 7.27 -2.97 7.66
C ILE A 138 7.16 -2.86 9.17
N SER A 139 7.54 -1.71 9.76
CA SER A 139 7.43 -1.48 11.20
C SER A 139 5.98 -1.57 11.70
N GLU A 140 5.01 -1.07 10.92
CA GLU A 140 3.59 -1.22 11.23
C GLU A 140 3.18 -2.70 11.24
N LEU A 141 3.54 -3.45 10.19
CA LEU A 141 3.23 -4.88 10.10
C LEU A 141 3.87 -5.71 11.22
N GLN A 142 5.07 -5.30 11.68
CA GLN A 142 5.75 -5.88 12.84
C GLN A 142 5.00 -5.57 14.14
N ASN A 143 4.57 -4.32 14.33
CA ASN A 143 3.81 -3.90 15.52
C ASN A 143 2.47 -4.62 15.62
N ASP A 144 1.86 -4.94 14.49
CA ASP A 144 0.60 -5.69 14.41
C ASP A 144 0.81 -7.23 14.49
N GLY A 145 2.05 -7.70 14.63
CA GLY A 145 2.39 -9.10 14.77
C GLY A 145 2.30 -9.92 13.48
N LEU A 146 2.18 -9.24 12.32
CA LEU A 146 2.11 -9.88 11.00
C LEU A 146 3.50 -10.18 10.42
N LEU A 147 4.53 -9.52 10.92
CA LEU A 147 5.94 -9.80 10.63
C LEU A 147 6.73 -9.90 11.94
N PRO A 148 7.88 -10.62 11.95
CA PRO A 148 8.78 -10.68 13.11
C PRO A 148 9.40 -9.30 13.41
N GLN A 149 9.71 -9.04 14.68
CA GLN A 149 10.37 -7.80 15.11
C GLN A 149 11.85 -7.76 14.74
N GLU A 150 12.48 -8.92 14.61
CA GLU A 150 13.91 -9.07 14.30
C GLU A 150 14.09 -10.06 13.16
N ASP A 151 15.17 -9.88 12.40
CA ASP A 151 15.55 -10.83 11.37
C ASP A 151 15.92 -12.16 12.01
N SER A 152 15.53 -13.25 11.38
CA SER A 152 15.90 -14.59 11.78
C SER A 152 17.40 -14.79 11.50
N LEU A 153 18.23 -14.88 12.54
CA LEU A 153 19.69 -14.98 12.40
C LEU A 153 20.17 -16.41 12.07
N GLU A 154 19.29 -17.39 12.08
CA GLU A 154 19.67 -18.78 11.84
C GLU A 154 19.42 -19.19 10.38
N LEU A 155 20.46 -19.75 9.76
CA LEU A 155 20.35 -20.39 8.45
C LEU A 155 19.46 -21.62 8.57
N VAL A 156 18.30 -21.59 7.91
CA VAL A 156 17.39 -22.74 7.85
C VAL A 156 18.11 -23.89 7.14
N ASP A 157 18.42 -24.94 7.87
CA ASP A 157 18.85 -26.20 7.28
C ASP A 157 17.65 -26.85 6.56
N LYS A 158 17.66 -26.78 5.23
CA LYS A 158 16.59 -27.29 4.34
C LYS A 158 16.35 -28.81 4.49
N SER A 159 17.08 -29.51 5.34
CA SER A 159 17.01 -30.97 5.51
C SER A 159 15.84 -31.45 6.39
N ASN A 160 15.17 -30.56 7.13
CA ASN A 160 14.03 -30.97 7.94
C ASN A 160 12.74 -30.79 7.15
N GLU A 161 12.20 -31.90 6.63
CA GLU A 161 10.86 -32.02 6.05
C GLU A 161 9.79 -31.80 7.13
N GLU A 162 9.54 -30.54 7.51
CA GLU A 162 8.30 -30.21 8.20
C GLU A 162 7.12 -30.49 7.27
N THR A 163 6.17 -31.29 7.76
CA THR A 163 4.92 -31.51 7.03
C THR A 163 4.20 -30.18 6.85
N ALA A 164 3.68 -29.90 5.65
CA ALA A 164 2.95 -28.67 5.30
C ALA A 164 1.82 -28.28 6.29
N ALA A 165 1.40 -29.21 7.14
CA ALA A 165 0.38 -29.04 8.18
C ALA A 165 0.84 -28.18 9.39
N GLN A 166 2.12 -27.82 9.50
CA GLN A 166 2.67 -27.06 10.62
C GLN A 166 3.07 -25.62 10.24
N ARG A 167 2.77 -25.21 9.00
CA ARG A 167 3.10 -23.89 8.48
C ARG A 167 1.85 -23.02 8.39
N GLU A 168 1.91 -21.84 8.99
CA GLU A 168 0.84 -20.85 8.94
C GLU A 168 1.29 -19.64 8.09
N CYS A 169 0.59 -19.38 6.99
CA CYS A 169 0.76 -18.16 6.23
C CYS A 169 -0.02 -17.04 6.91
N LEU A 170 0.65 -15.99 7.35
CA LEU A 170 0.03 -14.85 8.04
C LEU A 170 -0.24 -13.69 7.09
N LEU A 171 0.70 -13.40 6.20
CA LEU A 171 0.65 -12.25 5.31
C LEU A 171 1.08 -12.65 3.90
N GLU A 172 0.34 -12.19 2.90
CA GLU A 172 0.76 -12.22 1.49
C GLU A 172 0.92 -10.78 0.98
N ILE A 173 2.08 -10.45 0.42
CA ILE A 173 2.33 -9.19 -0.28
C ILE A 173 2.25 -9.48 -1.77
N GLN A 174 1.27 -8.92 -2.46
CA GLN A 174 1.04 -9.08 -3.89
C GLN A 174 1.52 -7.83 -4.62
N CYS A 175 2.34 -8.00 -5.64
CA CYS A 175 2.67 -6.94 -6.60
C CYS A 175 1.70 -7.02 -7.78
N VAL A 176 0.91 -5.97 -7.99
CA VAL A 176 -0.11 -5.90 -9.05
C VAL A 176 0.31 -4.82 -10.05
N ASP A 177 0.36 -5.16 -11.33
CA ASP A 177 0.58 -4.19 -12.41
C ASP A 177 -0.62 -3.26 -12.54
N CYS A 178 -0.41 -1.95 -12.46
CA CYS A 178 -1.48 -0.95 -12.47
C CYS A 178 -2.21 -0.83 -13.81
N THR A 179 -1.63 -1.33 -14.90
CA THR A 179 -2.24 -1.25 -16.22
C THR A 179 -3.10 -2.47 -16.54
N SER A 180 -2.55 -3.66 -16.30
CA SER A 180 -3.23 -4.94 -16.59
C SER A 180 -4.06 -5.48 -15.46
N GLU A 181 -3.84 -4.97 -14.25
CA GLU A 181 -4.44 -5.45 -12.99
C GLU A 181 -4.10 -6.92 -12.67
N ILE A 182 -3.00 -7.42 -13.24
CA ILE A 182 -2.52 -8.79 -13.03
C ILE A 182 -1.48 -8.80 -11.92
N ILE A 183 -1.53 -9.83 -11.07
CA ILE A 183 -0.48 -10.07 -10.07
C ILE A 183 0.77 -10.56 -10.79
N VAL A 184 1.85 -9.76 -10.70
CA VAL A 184 3.13 -10.04 -11.35
C VAL A 184 4.17 -10.62 -10.39
N GLY A 185 3.85 -10.70 -9.11
CA GLY A 185 4.72 -11.31 -8.11
C GLY A 185 4.09 -11.31 -6.72
N LYS A 186 4.55 -12.23 -5.86
CA LYS A 186 4.06 -12.39 -4.50
C LYS A 186 5.19 -12.72 -3.54
N VAL A 187 5.05 -12.27 -2.31
CA VAL A 187 5.84 -12.72 -1.16
C VAL A 187 4.88 -13.16 -0.07
N LYS A 188 5.06 -14.37 0.45
CA LYS A 188 4.32 -14.87 1.59
C LYS A 188 5.22 -14.90 2.80
N PHE A 189 4.72 -14.38 3.90
CA PHE A 189 5.30 -14.62 5.21
C PHE A 189 4.62 -15.84 5.84
N VAL A 190 5.44 -16.84 6.14
CA VAL A 190 5.01 -18.13 6.67
C VAL A 190 5.70 -18.38 7.99
N ARG A 191 4.93 -18.52 9.05
CA ARG A 191 5.41 -18.92 10.36
C ARG A 191 5.36 -20.43 10.48
N SER A 192 6.46 -21.04 10.86
CA SER A 192 6.54 -22.46 11.23
C SER A 192 6.83 -22.60 12.72
N SER A 193 6.82 -23.83 13.23
CA SER A 193 7.18 -24.11 14.63
C SER A 193 8.65 -23.83 14.95
N MET A 194 9.49 -23.75 13.94
CA MET A 194 10.95 -23.62 14.07
C MET A 194 11.49 -22.30 13.51
N ASP A 195 10.88 -21.80 12.42
CA ASP A 195 11.43 -20.67 11.66
C ASP A 195 10.37 -19.76 11.08
N ASP A 196 10.69 -18.49 10.94
CA ASP A 196 9.92 -17.52 10.15
C ASP A 196 10.51 -17.45 8.73
N LEU A 197 9.68 -17.69 7.73
CA LEU A 197 10.08 -17.89 6.34
C LEU A 197 9.45 -16.89 5.39
N LEU A 198 10.16 -16.54 4.32
CA LEU A 198 9.66 -15.81 3.16
C LEU A 198 9.63 -16.71 1.93
N GLU A 199 8.45 -16.88 1.34
CA GLU A 199 8.26 -17.62 0.10
C GLU A 199 7.98 -16.63 -1.03
N PHE A 200 8.86 -16.58 -2.04
CA PHE A 200 8.71 -15.72 -3.21
C PHE A 200 8.13 -16.49 -4.39
N SER A 201 7.21 -15.86 -5.13
CA SER A 201 6.67 -16.38 -6.39
C SER A 201 6.41 -15.25 -7.38
N GLY A 202 6.58 -15.52 -8.69
CA GLY A 202 6.38 -14.56 -9.77
C GLY A 202 7.50 -14.59 -10.81
N GLU A 203 7.57 -13.61 -11.71
CA GLU A 203 8.51 -13.58 -12.86
C GLU A 203 9.94 -13.10 -12.51
N ASN A 204 10.35 -13.11 -11.23
CA ASN A 204 11.65 -12.59 -10.79
C ASN A 204 12.64 -13.72 -10.47
N ASP A 205 13.94 -13.39 -10.36
CA ASP A 205 15.03 -14.35 -10.05
C ASP A 205 14.86 -15.09 -8.71
N LEU A 206 13.92 -14.63 -7.85
CA LEU A 206 13.58 -15.24 -6.57
C LEU A 206 12.38 -16.20 -6.65
N GLU A 207 11.90 -16.51 -7.89
CA GLU A 207 10.74 -17.39 -8.07
C GLU A 207 10.90 -18.75 -7.39
N ASN A 208 9.84 -19.16 -6.68
CA ASN A 208 9.76 -20.44 -5.98
C ASN A 208 10.94 -20.68 -5.00
N GLN A 209 11.48 -19.62 -4.43
CA GLN A 209 12.54 -19.71 -3.44
C GLN A 209 12.00 -19.41 -2.04
N VAL A 210 12.55 -20.13 -1.07
CA VAL A 210 12.21 -19.98 0.34
C VAL A 210 13.46 -19.50 1.07
N TYR A 211 13.31 -18.44 1.84
CA TYR A 211 14.40 -17.83 2.63
C TYR A 211 13.97 -17.73 4.09
N ALA A 212 14.95 -17.72 5.00
CA ALA A 212 14.73 -17.24 6.35
C ALA A 212 14.22 -15.78 6.29
N TYR A 213 13.41 -15.37 7.24
CA TYR A 213 12.92 -14.00 7.27
C TYR A 213 14.08 -13.02 7.42
N GLU A 214 14.19 -12.12 6.46
CA GLU A 214 15.02 -10.94 6.53
C GLU A 214 14.19 -9.75 5.98
N GLN A 215 14.03 -8.71 6.80
CA GLN A 215 13.31 -7.49 6.39
C GLN A 215 13.85 -6.90 5.07
N LYS A 216 15.18 -6.97 4.87
CA LYS A 216 15.85 -6.48 3.67
C LYS A 216 15.35 -7.16 2.39
N LEU A 217 15.04 -8.46 2.43
CA LEU A 217 14.55 -9.19 1.25
C LEU A 217 13.21 -8.64 0.77
N ILE A 218 12.30 -8.30 1.68
CA ILE A 218 11.02 -7.66 1.34
C ILE A 218 11.28 -6.28 0.74
N THR A 219 12.15 -5.48 1.37
CA THR A 219 12.50 -4.14 0.92
C THR A 219 13.09 -4.18 -0.50
N ASP A 220 14.10 -5.00 -0.72
CA ASP A 220 14.78 -5.13 -2.02
C ASP A 220 13.80 -5.63 -3.11
N TRP A 221 12.90 -6.56 -2.76
CA TRP A 221 11.88 -7.04 -3.67
C TRP A 221 10.86 -5.95 -4.06
N MET A 222 10.39 -5.16 -3.10
CA MET A 222 9.49 -4.03 -3.37
C MET A 222 10.18 -2.95 -4.20
N GLU A 223 11.46 -2.64 -3.91
CA GLU A 223 12.26 -1.69 -4.70
C GLU A 223 12.41 -2.15 -6.15
N LYS A 224 12.82 -3.40 -6.36
CA LYS A 224 13.00 -3.99 -7.70
C LYS A 224 11.71 -3.97 -8.51
N ASN A 225 10.56 -4.26 -7.88
CA ASN A 225 9.27 -4.31 -8.55
C ASN A 225 8.59 -2.94 -8.72
N SER A 226 9.12 -1.87 -8.13
CA SER A 226 8.58 -0.51 -8.29
C SER A 226 9.15 0.24 -9.49
N VAL A 227 10.30 -0.20 -10.03
CA VAL A 227 10.99 0.48 -11.15
C VAL A 227 10.40 0.03 -12.48
N ALA A 228 10.11 0.95 -13.40
CA ALA A 228 9.70 0.63 -14.74
C ALA A 228 10.83 -0.11 -15.50
N LYS A 229 10.49 -1.21 -16.20
CA LYS A 229 11.45 -1.89 -17.10
C LYS A 229 11.94 -0.84 -18.12
N GLY A 230 13.15 -0.30 -17.97
CA GLY A 230 13.75 0.68 -18.87
C GLY A 230 14.34 1.92 -18.20
N GLU A 231 14.22 2.07 -16.88
CA GLU A 231 14.86 3.15 -16.09
C GLU A 231 16.11 2.68 -15.31
N LEU A 232 16.70 1.54 -15.69
CA LEU A 232 17.98 1.02 -15.20
C LEU A 232 19.10 1.33 -16.16
#